data_ec91c9d2269b97cc4bcdedb483e7c672
#
_entry.id   ec91c9d2269b97cc4bcdedb483e7c672
#
_cell.length_a   1.000
_cell.length_b   1.000
_cell.length_c   1.000
_cell.angle_alpha   90.00
_cell.angle_beta   90.00
_cell.angle_gamma   90.00
#
_symmetry.space_group_name_H-M   'P 1'
#
loop_
_entity.id
_entity.type
_entity.pdbx_description
1 polymer ?
#
loop_
_entity_poly.entity_id
_entity_poly.type
_entity_poly.pdbx_seq_one_letter_code
_entity_poly.pdbx_strand_id
1 'polypeptide(L)'
;MKPTKEAMNFNTIHDLYSSVGLGDKIDKKCEFSIFNLADIHTEFPYISPVYRSDFFSFLFVKDCDGKLGIDGIVSDAFPCSVYFDNPGHYKNFTWYAIKEVYLITLTES
;
A
#
# COMPACT_ATOMS: atom_id res chain seq x y z
N MET A 1 11.87 -17.09 -18.16
CA MET A 1 11.47 -16.76 -17.76
C MET A 1 10.78 -16.14 -17.52
N LYS A 2 10.23 -15.87 -17.10
CA LYS A 2 9.57 -15.22 -16.91
C LYS A 2 9.27 -14.47 -16.27
N PRO A 3 8.92 -14.28 -16.51
CA PRO A 3 8.75 -13.39 -15.80
C PRO A 3 7.96 -13.24 -15.08
N THR A 4 8.23 -13.28 -15.08
CA THR A 4 7.71 -12.75 -14.03
C THR A 4 6.53 -11.87 -14.17
N LYS A 5 5.95 -11.50 -13.09
CA LYS A 5 4.89 -10.55 -13.07
C LYS A 5 5.42 -9.17 -13.33
N GLU A 6 4.77 -8.47 -14.21
CA GLU A 6 5.05 -7.06 -14.35
C GLU A 6 4.56 -6.33 -13.11
N ALA A 7 5.29 -5.31 -12.69
CA ALA A 7 4.87 -4.45 -11.60
C ALA A 7 3.65 -3.63 -12.03
N MET A 8 2.70 -3.46 -11.14
CA MET A 8 1.55 -2.61 -11.38
C MET A 8 1.93 -1.14 -11.21
N ASN A 9 1.24 -0.27 -11.93
CA ASN A 9 1.47 1.17 -11.82
C ASN A 9 0.14 1.86 -11.54
N PHE A 10 0.05 2.53 -10.40
CA PHE A 10 -1.16 3.25 -10.03
C PHE A 10 -0.94 4.74 -10.26
N ASN A 11 -1.62 5.29 -11.25
CA ASN A 11 -1.51 6.70 -11.58
C ASN A 11 -2.33 7.57 -10.64
N THR A 12 -3.41 7.02 -10.10
CA THR A 12 -4.32 7.78 -9.22
C THR A 12 -4.59 6.98 -7.95
N ILE A 13 -5.01 7.70 -6.91
CA ILE A 13 -5.41 7.06 -5.65
C ILE A 13 -6.59 6.12 -5.91
N HIS A 14 -7.51 6.52 -6.80
CA HIS A 14 -8.63 5.67 -7.18
C HIS A 14 -8.15 4.34 -7.76
N ASP A 15 -7.11 4.35 -8.59
CA ASP A 15 -6.56 3.11 -9.17
C ASP A 15 -6.08 2.16 -8.09
N LEU A 16 -5.41 2.68 -7.07
CA LEU A 16 -4.93 1.86 -5.96
C LEU A 16 -6.09 1.16 -5.25
N TYR A 17 -7.11 1.93 -4.89
CA TYR A 17 -8.23 1.36 -4.14
C TYR A 17 -9.11 0.47 -5.01
N SER A 18 -9.18 0.72 -6.31
CA SER A 18 -9.88 -0.18 -7.22
C SER A 18 -9.22 -1.56 -7.25
N SER A 19 -7.91 -1.62 -7.11
CA SER A 19 -7.17 -2.89 -7.13
C SER A 19 -7.51 -3.79 -5.94
N VAL A 20 -8.04 -3.22 -4.86
CA VAL A 20 -8.46 -3.98 -3.68
C VAL A 20 -9.98 -3.99 -3.49
N GLY A 21 -10.73 -3.65 -4.55
CA GLY A 21 -12.18 -3.73 -4.53
C GLY A 21 -12.91 -2.55 -3.92
N LEU A 22 -12.22 -1.43 -3.70
CA LEU A 22 -12.79 -0.26 -3.05
C LEU A 22 -12.99 0.94 -3.98
N GLY A 23 -12.94 0.71 -5.30
CA GLY A 23 -13.07 1.80 -6.25
C GLY A 23 -14.36 2.59 -6.12
N ASP A 24 -15.44 1.93 -5.73
CA ASP A 24 -16.74 2.59 -5.56
C ASP A 24 -16.79 3.52 -4.36
N LYS A 25 -15.84 3.40 -3.44
CA LYS A 25 -15.81 4.19 -2.21
C LYS A 25 -14.88 5.40 -2.32
N ILE A 26 -14.18 5.52 -3.42
CA ILE A 26 -13.20 6.58 -3.65
C ILE A 26 -13.56 7.31 -4.93
N ASP A 27 -13.63 8.64 -4.86
CA ASP A 27 -13.86 9.46 -6.05
C ASP A 27 -12.66 9.32 -6.99
N LYS A 28 -12.92 9.32 -8.29
CA LYS A 28 -11.87 9.22 -9.30
C LYS A 28 -10.89 10.39 -9.27
N LYS A 29 -11.31 11.51 -8.71
CA LYS A 29 -10.48 12.70 -8.56
C LYS A 29 -9.95 12.86 -7.15
N CYS A 30 -10.01 11.80 -6.34
CA CYS A 30 -9.53 11.84 -4.96
C CYS A 30 -8.07 12.25 -4.91
N GLU A 31 -7.75 13.25 -4.09
CA GLU A 31 -6.39 13.74 -3.92
C GLU A 31 -5.79 13.38 -2.56
N PHE A 32 -6.60 12.86 -1.67
CA PHE A 32 -6.17 12.51 -0.32
C PHE A 32 -7.06 11.40 0.23
N SER A 33 -6.46 10.40 0.87
CA SER A 33 -7.25 9.36 1.53
C SER A 33 -6.53 8.82 2.74
N ILE A 34 -7.30 8.30 3.70
CA ILE A 34 -6.81 7.58 4.87
C ILE A 34 -7.67 6.35 5.03
N PHE A 35 -7.03 5.18 5.12
CA PHE A 35 -7.73 3.93 5.39
C PHE A 35 -6.98 3.11 6.42
N ASN A 36 -7.73 2.47 7.31
CA ASN A 36 -7.16 1.46 8.18
C ASN A 36 -7.11 0.16 7.39
N LEU A 37 -5.92 -0.37 7.16
CA LEU A 37 -5.74 -1.58 6.37
C LEU A 37 -6.38 -2.80 7.01
N ALA A 38 -6.63 -2.77 8.33
CA ALA A 38 -7.36 -3.85 9.00
C ALA A 38 -8.79 -3.99 8.47
N ASP A 39 -9.36 -2.89 7.94
CA ASP A 39 -10.70 -2.92 7.36
C ASP A 39 -10.71 -3.43 5.92
N ILE A 40 -9.55 -3.49 5.28
CA ILE A 40 -9.41 -3.91 3.88
C ILE A 40 -8.97 -5.37 3.80
N HIS A 41 -7.96 -5.74 4.56
CA HIS A 41 -7.38 -7.08 4.51
C HIS A 41 -7.87 -7.89 5.68
N THR A 42 -8.68 -8.89 5.42
CA THR A 42 -9.29 -9.75 6.45
C THR A 42 -8.81 -11.19 6.36
N GLU A 43 -8.10 -11.55 5.29
CA GLU A 43 -7.56 -12.89 5.11
C GLU A 43 -6.04 -12.82 5.07
N PHE A 44 -5.38 -13.68 5.84
CA PHE A 44 -3.93 -13.65 5.98
C PHE A 44 -3.34 -15.03 5.72
N PRO A 45 -2.09 -15.11 5.24
CA PRO A 45 -1.26 -13.97 4.88
C PRO A 45 -1.77 -13.27 3.62
N TYR A 46 -1.60 -11.97 3.56
CA TYR A 46 -1.86 -11.19 2.35
C TYR A 46 -0.53 -10.75 1.76
N ILE A 47 -0.30 -11.07 0.50
CA ILE A 47 0.91 -10.70 -0.22
C ILE A 47 0.49 -9.80 -1.38
N SER A 48 0.89 -8.54 -1.34
CA SER A 48 0.54 -7.62 -2.41
C SER A 48 1.39 -7.87 -3.65
N PRO A 49 0.89 -7.48 -4.83
CA PRO A 49 1.77 -7.42 -5.99
C PRO A 49 2.84 -6.35 -5.80
N VAL A 50 3.89 -6.41 -6.58
CA VAL A 50 4.86 -5.32 -6.64
C VAL A 50 4.21 -4.20 -7.46
N TYR A 51 4.26 -2.97 -6.95
CA TYR A 51 3.65 -1.84 -7.63
C TYR A 51 4.41 -0.56 -7.36
N ARG A 52 4.13 0.46 -8.16
CA ARG A 52 4.57 1.82 -7.90
C ARG A 52 3.40 2.76 -8.13
N SER A 53 3.50 3.97 -7.63
CA SER A 53 2.43 4.95 -7.73
C SER A 53 3.00 6.31 -8.12
N ASP A 54 2.11 7.17 -8.63
CA ASP A 54 2.45 8.54 -8.99
C ASP A 54 2.09 9.53 -7.87
N PHE A 55 1.72 9.02 -6.71
CA PHE A 55 1.34 9.83 -5.56
C PHE A 55 2.17 9.44 -4.34
N PHE A 56 2.15 10.31 -3.33
CA PHE A 56 2.87 10.05 -2.08
C PHE A 56 2.03 9.16 -1.17
N SER A 57 2.71 8.37 -0.35
CA SER A 57 2.01 7.60 0.66
C SER A 57 2.79 7.53 1.96
N PHE A 58 2.04 7.46 3.06
CA PHE A 58 2.56 7.22 4.39
C PHE A 58 1.88 5.97 4.92
N LEU A 59 2.67 5.11 5.52
CA LEU A 59 2.14 3.96 6.21
C LEU A 59 2.40 4.16 7.71
N PHE A 60 1.33 4.38 8.45
CA PHE A 60 1.43 4.55 9.91
C PHE A 60 1.10 3.21 10.56
N VAL A 61 2.12 2.53 11.07
CA VAL A 61 1.97 1.20 11.66
C VAL A 61 1.85 1.33 13.17
N LYS A 62 0.70 0.98 13.73
CA LYS A 62 0.54 0.92 15.17
C LYS A 62 0.70 -0.50 15.68
N ASP A 63 0.08 -1.48 15.03
CA ASP A 63 0.15 -2.87 15.47
C ASP A 63 -0.08 -3.78 14.29
N CYS A 64 0.93 -4.58 13.95
CA CYS A 64 0.86 -5.54 12.86
C CYS A 64 1.99 -6.56 12.95
N ASP A 65 1.88 -7.59 12.11
CA ASP A 65 2.97 -8.52 11.82
C ASP A 65 3.09 -8.59 10.31
N GLY A 66 4.21 -8.12 9.78
CA GLY A 66 4.39 -8.08 8.33
C GLY A 66 5.74 -7.59 7.90
N LYS A 67 5.88 -7.45 6.59
CA LYS A 67 7.12 -7.01 5.95
C LYS A 67 6.83 -5.99 4.85
N LEU A 68 7.76 -5.08 4.66
CA LEU A 68 7.73 -4.09 3.61
C LEU A 68 8.87 -4.33 2.65
N GLY A 69 8.60 -4.26 1.36
CA GLY A 69 9.65 -4.28 0.34
C GLY A 69 9.64 -2.96 -0.42
N ILE A 70 10.79 -2.32 -0.53
CA ILE A 70 10.94 -1.10 -1.31
C ILE A 70 12.17 -1.28 -2.20
N ASP A 71 11.95 -1.22 -3.50
CA ASP A 71 13.00 -1.41 -4.52
C ASP A 71 13.81 -2.69 -4.28
N GLY A 72 13.13 -3.76 -3.86
CA GLY A 72 13.76 -5.06 -3.64
C GLY A 72 14.38 -5.26 -2.27
N ILE A 73 14.38 -4.23 -1.43
CA ILE A 73 14.91 -4.33 -0.07
C ILE A 73 13.76 -4.60 0.89
N VAL A 74 13.81 -5.74 1.57
CA VAL A 74 12.74 -6.19 2.45
C VAL A 74 13.13 -5.95 3.90
N SER A 75 12.21 -5.39 4.68
CA SER A 75 12.40 -5.17 6.10
C SER A 75 11.12 -5.50 6.85
N ASP A 76 11.24 -5.75 8.15
CA ASP A 76 10.07 -5.98 8.99
C ASP A 76 9.32 -4.67 9.20
N ALA A 77 7.99 -4.76 9.28
CA ALA A 77 7.16 -3.62 9.64
C ALA A 77 7.06 -3.57 11.16
N PHE A 78 7.68 -2.56 11.76
CA PHE A 78 7.74 -2.45 13.22
C PHE A 78 6.55 -1.67 13.77
N PRO A 79 6.00 -2.07 14.93
CA PRO A 79 4.96 -1.30 15.61
C PRO A 79 5.43 0.12 15.95
N CYS A 80 4.49 1.05 15.95
CA CYS A 80 4.75 2.46 16.28
C CYS A 80 5.75 3.11 15.32
N SER A 81 5.63 2.79 14.04
CA SER A 81 6.52 3.30 13.00
C SER A 81 5.74 4.00 11.91
N VAL A 82 6.41 4.93 11.23
CA VAL A 82 5.86 5.59 10.04
C VAL A 82 6.84 5.36 8.90
N TYR A 83 6.30 4.90 7.78
CA TYR A 83 7.08 4.69 6.56
C TYR A 83 6.57 5.65 5.50
N PHE A 84 7.48 6.43 4.95
CA PHE A 84 7.14 7.39 3.91
C PHE A 84 7.61 6.86 2.57
N ASP A 85 6.77 6.99 1.55
CA ASP A 85 7.08 6.52 0.23
C ASP A 85 6.84 7.62 -0.81
N ASN A 86 7.90 7.95 -1.53
CA ASN A 86 7.85 8.89 -2.64
C ASN A 86 7.33 8.19 -3.91
N PRO A 87 6.74 8.97 -4.84
CA PRO A 87 6.33 8.40 -6.12
C PRO A 87 7.49 7.74 -6.85
N GLY A 88 7.18 6.68 -7.59
CA GLY A 88 8.13 6.05 -8.48
C GLY A 88 8.91 4.89 -7.94
N HIS A 89 8.89 4.65 -6.64
CA HIS A 89 9.55 3.49 -6.06
C HIS A 89 8.67 2.26 -6.20
N TYR A 90 9.28 1.12 -6.49
CA TYR A 90 8.58 -0.15 -6.47
C TYR A 90 8.45 -0.64 -5.05
N LYS A 91 7.27 -1.11 -4.67
CA LYS A 91 7.01 -1.54 -3.31
C LYS A 91 6.05 -2.73 -3.28
N ASN A 92 6.10 -3.46 -2.20
CA ASN A 92 5.15 -4.53 -1.94
C ASN A 92 5.05 -4.74 -0.43
N PHE A 93 3.96 -5.37 -0.02
CA PHE A 93 3.70 -5.62 1.39
C PHE A 93 3.34 -7.08 1.58
N THR A 94 3.77 -7.64 2.72
CA THR A 94 3.31 -8.93 3.17
C THR A 94 2.75 -8.75 4.56
N TRP A 95 1.48 -9.08 4.75
CA TRP A 95 0.82 -8.94 6.04
C TRP A 95 0.46 -10.31 6.58
N TYR A 96 0.95 -10.63 7.78
CA TYR A 96 0.58 -11.84 8.51
C TYR A 96 -0.53 -11.57 9.50
N ALA A 97 -0.61 -10.35 10.00
CA ALA A 97 -1.69 -9.87 10.85
C ALA A 97 -1.72 -8.35 10.82
N ILE A 98 -2.90 -7.76 10.85
CA ILE A 98 -3.06 -6.31 10.93
C ILE A 98 -4.08 -6.03 12.01
N LYS A 99 -3.68 -5.28 13.04
CA LYS A 99 -4.62 -4.78 14.03
C LYS A 99 -4.93 -3.32 13.77
N GLU A 100 -3.89 -2.52 13.54
CA GLU A 100 -4.11 -1.10 13.26
C GLU A 100 -2.95 -0.56 12.43
N VAL A 101 -3.20 -0.34 11.15
CA VAL A 101 -2.23 0.22 10.21
C VAL A 101 -2.99 1.16 9.28
N TYR A 102 -2.57 2.41 9.22
CA TYR A 102 -3.22 3.40 8.37
C TYR A 102 -2.39 3.67 7.13
N LEU A 103 -3.04 3.61 5.97
CA LEU A 103 -2.43 4.04 4.73
C LEU A 103 -2.99 5.42 4.39
N ILE A 104 -2.10 6.38 4.30
CA ILE A 104 -2.44 7.76 3.98
C ILE A 104 -1.83 8.06 2.62
N THR A 105 -2.66 8.48 1.67
CA THR A 105 -2.20 8.79 0.32
C THR A 105 -2.56 10.21 -0.04
N LEU A 106 -1.68 10.88 -0.78
CA LEU A 106 -1.97 12.24 -1.24
C LEU A 106 -1.27 12.49 -2.57
N THR A 107 -1.93 13.28 -3.41
CA THR A 107 -1.37 13.65 -4.69
C THR A 107 -0.61 14.96 -4.57
N GLU A 108 0.34 15.14 -5.49
CA GLU A 108 1.01 16.41 -5.65
C GLU A 108 0.10 17.30 -6.49
N SER A 109 -0.29 18.41 -5.98
CA SER A 109 -1.21 19.30 -6.70
C SER A 109 -0.57 20.64 -7.04
#